data_90c07af43664c81a8ef3726f2ce55bc6
#
_entry.id   90c07af43664c81a8ef3726f2ce55bc6
#
_cell.length_a   1.000
_cell.length_b   1.000
_cell.length_c   1.000
_cell.angle_alpha   90.00
_cell.angle_beta   90.00
_cell.angle_gamma   90.00
#
_symmetry.space_group_name_H-M   'P 1'
#
loop_
_entity.id
_entity.type
_entity.pdbx_description
1 polymer ?
#
loop_
_entity_poly.entity_id
_entity_poly.type
_entity_poly.pdbx_seq_one_letter_code
_entity_poly.pdbx_strand_id
1 'polypeptide(L)'
;MPDSVTRFLPPVLSVLRTCESGSCETVRLAELSFSAWSRGDLGEAVRLAAAAARRQSSSCPGACTGPAMIWHSALLVRIRELASGARVLGGIDELAATASHPDGLVAASLTCTADLAFTRGDVDSAADLAGRGALKAQEADLACLLPEAHTVLALSALRQGNMSTSLDFVNQLREDALLGRTADRPSQCAWAAAQYLEVQGGAKSAEHLVVGLITDDQLLLDLLSSQPAAASWLVRAGRNLGDEALARRAGAEAARLAELNGGLRSVEAAGMHADGLLEEDPERLIAAARSHLDLWAGASAYEDAGSLLCEMDRERDRAVEVLERAVDGYSNSAAPRDARRVVSKLRSLGVRRGRYPQYGSQDGTSTGSLTVTETAVAELVSQGFTNSQVGEHLFISGHTVAFHLKKIFRKMNVASRVELTRTWSRVANSAPELANAG
;
A
#
# COMPACT_ATOMS: atom_id res chain seq x y z
N MET A 1 33.99 5.50 10.68
CA MET A 1 32.83 6.27 10.19
C MET A 1 31.57 5.48 10.51
N PRO A 2 30.93 5.66 11.66
CA PRO A 2 29.72 4.95 12.04
C PRO A 2 28.42 5.77 11.83
N ASP A 3 28.47 7.02 11.39
CA ASP A 3 27.33 7.93 11.49
C ASP A 3 26.40 8.01 10.27
N SER A 4 26.70 7.33 9.15
CA SER A 4 25.87 7.37 7.95
C SER A 4 24.76 6.30 7.92
N VAL A 5 24.92 5.20 8.66
CA VAL A 5 23.94 4.07 8.68
C VAL A 5 22.71 4.39 9.54
N THR A 6 22.81 5.36 10.44
CA THR A 6 21.75 5.68 11.39
C THR A 6 20.60 6.54 10.83
N ARG A 7 20.70 7.02 9.59
CA ARG A 7 19.73 7.94 8.98
C ARG A 7 18.50 7.27 8.36
N PHE A 8 18.50 5.95 8.19
CA PHE A 8 17.48 5.23 7.42
C PHE A 8 16.86 4.02 8.14
N LEU A 9 16.79 4.05 9.47
CA LEU A 9 16.07 3.02 10.19
C LEU A 9 14.55 3.17 9.95
N PRO A 10 13.82 2.08 9.62
CA PRO A 10 12.35 2.15 9.57
C PRO A 10 11.79 2.72 10.87
N PRO A 11 10.69 3.49 10.82
CA PRO A 11 10.10 4.13 12.01
C PRO A 11 9.88 3.15 13.16
N VAL A 12 9.51 1.92 12.84
CA VAL A 12 9.31 0.85 13.81
C VAL A 12 10.61 0.46 14.54
N LEU A 13 11.76 0.59 13.90
CA LEU A 13 13.06 0.35 14.54
C LEU A 13 13.55 1.55 15.34
N SER A 14 13.09 2.76 15.06
CA SER A 14 13.41 3.94 15.90
C SER A 14 12.82 3.80 17.32
N VAL A 15 11.69 3.10 17.45
CA VAL A 15 11.10 2.74 18.75
C VAL A 15 12.00 1.75 19.52
N LEU A 16 12.78 0.90 18.84
CA LEU A 16 13.74 -0.02 19.46
C LEU A 16 14.92 0.71 20.17
N ARG A 17 15.23 1.97 19.78
CA ARG A 17 16.27 2.78 20.43
C ARG A 17 15.96 3.17 21.88
N THR A 18 14.74 2.93 22.33
CA THR A 18 14.34 3.17 23.72
C THR A 18 14.77 2.04 24.66
N CYS A 19 15.35 0.94 24.12
CA CYS A 19 15.93 -0.11 24.94
C CYS A 19 17.22 0.40 25.60
N GLU A 20 17.18 0.58 26.92
CA GLU A 20 18.32 1.08 27.70
C GLU A 20 19.51 0.12 27.76
N SER A 21 19.32 -1.16 27.43
CA SER A 21 20.38 -2.15 27.38
C SER A 21 21.14 -2.05 26.07
N GLY A 22 22.29 -1.39 26.05
CA GLY A 22 23.17 -1.26 24.87
C GLY A 22 23.69 -2.58 24.27
N SER A 23 23.19 -3.73 24.74
CA SER A 23 23.53 -5.08 24.28
C SER A 23 22.31 -5.94 23.95
N CYS A 24 21.16 -5.33 23.60
CA CYS A 24 19.95 -6.09 23.25
C CYS A 24 20.15 -6.84 21.92
N GLU A 25 20.21 -8.15 21.97
CA GLU A 25 20.42 -9.00 20.79
C GLU A 25 19.29 -8.89 19.78
N THR A 26 18.03 -8.64 20.22
CA THR A 26 16.88 -8.40 19.33
C THR A 26 17.12 -7.15 18.50
N VAL A 27 17.58 -6.05 19.11
CA VAL A 27 17.91 -4.80 18.41
C VAL A 27 19.06 -5.03 17.42
N ARG A 28 20.13 -5.69 17.87
CA ARG A 28 21.29 -6.00 17.00
C ARG A 28 20.89 -6.82 15.77
N LEU A 29 20.06 -7.84 15.94
CA LEU A 29 19.55 -8.64 14.80
C LEU A 29 18.66 -7.83 13.87
N ALA A 30 17.83 -6.93 14.41
CA ALA A 30 16.99 -6.05 13.61
C ALA A 30 17.82 -5.02 12.82
N GLU A 31 18.87 -4.47 13.40
CA GLU A 31 19.81 -3.57 12.71
C GLU A 31 20.59 -4.30 11.60
N LEU A 32 21.06 -5.52 11.86
CA LEU A 32 21.69 -6.36 10.83
C LEU A 32 20.70 -6.71 9.71
N SER A 33 19.45 -7.01 10.04
CA SER A 33 18.39 -7.23 9.07
C SER A 33 18.17 -6.02 8.18
N PHE A 34 18.07 -4.83 8.79
CA PHE A 34 17.93 -3.59 8.03
C PHE A 34 19.14 -3.33 7.14
N SER A 35 20.34 -3.55 7.64
CA SER A 35 21.58 -3.41 6.85
C SER A 35 21.63 -4.37 5.66
N ALA A 36 21.16 -5.61 5.82
CA ALA A 36 21.03 -6.56 4.71
C ALA A 36 20.01 -6.09 3.68
N TRP A 37 18.85 -5.62 4.15
CA TRP A 37 17.79 -5.04 3.30
C TRP A 37 18.29 -3.86 2.47
N SER A 38 19.00 -2.93 3.10
CA SER A 38 19.56 -1.74 2.43
C SER A 38 20.63 -2.05 1.39
N ARG A 39 21.18 -3.26 1.38
CA ARG A 39 22.10 -3.76 0.35
C ARG A 39 21.41 -4.60 -0.72
N GLY A 40 20.11 -4.84 -0.57
CA GLY A 40 19.32 -5.69 -1.47
C GLY A 40 19.44 -7.20 -1.18
N ASP A 41 20.04 -7.60 -0.06
CA ASP A 41 20.08 -9.00 0.38
C ASP A 41 18.80 -9.32 1.18
N LEU A 42 17.70 -9.50 0.43
CA LEU A 42 16.35 -9.59 0.99
C LEU A 42 16.15 -10.91 1.76
N GLY A 43 16.74 -11.99 1.26
CA GLY A 43 16.67 -13.31 1.91
C GLY A 43 17.30 -13.29 3.29
N GLU A 44 18.51 -12.75 3.39
CA GLU A 44 19.21 -12.59 4.67
C GLU A 44 18.49 -11.62 5.60
N ALA A 45 17.96 -10.51 5.07
CA ALA A 45 17.20 -9.54 5.85
C ALA A 45 15.98 -10.20 6.53
N VAL A 46 15.19 -10.95 5.78
CA VAL A 46 14.03 -11.69 6.33
C VAL A 46 14.45 -12.71 7.37
N ARG A 47 15.53 -13.46 7.12
CA ARG A 47 16.06 -14.45 8.06
C ARG A 47 16.47 -13.83 9.40
N LEU A 48 17.18 -12.70 9.35
CA LEU A 48 17.61 -11.94 10.52
C LEU A 48 16.43 -11.31 11.28
N ALA A 49 15.46 -10.74 10.57
CA ALA A 49 14.23 -10.22 11.16
C ALA A 49 13.44 -11.32 11.87
N ALA A 50 13.32 -12.49 11.26
CA ALA A 50 12.67 -13.65 11.87
C ALA A 50 13.40 -14.11 13.15
N ALA A 51 14.72 -14.05 13.17
CA ALA A 51 15.51 -14.36 14.36
C ALA A 51 15.26 -13.32 15.46
N ALA A 52 15.23 -12.03 15.13
CA ALA A 52 14.91 -10.96 16.07
C ALA A 52 13.51 -11.12 16.68
N ALA A 53 12.50 -11.40 15.84
CA ALA A 53 11.11 -11.54 16.25
C ALA A 53 10.85 -12.75 17.18
N ARG A 54 11.62 -13.83 17.05
CA ARG A 54 11.49 -15.02 17.89
C ARG A 54 12.25 -14.95 19.21
N ARG A 55 13.08 -13.92 19.40
CA ARG A 55 13.93 -13.84 20.58
C ARG A 55 13.15 -13.34 21.79
N GLN A 56 13.04 -14.20 22.80
CA GLN A 56 12.57 -13.79 24.12
C GLN A 56 13.80 -13.37 24.94
N SER A 57 13.90 -12.09 25.27
CA SER A 57 14.98 -11.59 26.10
C SER A 57 14.47 -11.39 27.54
N SER A 58 15.14 -12.04 28.49
CA SER A 58 14.86 -11.84 29.93
C SER A 58 15.22 -10.42 30.39
N SER A 59 16.11 -9.73 29.66
CA SER A 59 16.57 -8.36 29.98
C SER A 59 15.70 -7.27 29.35
N CYS A 60 14.81 -7.59 28.40
CA CYS A 60 13.96 -6.62 27.70
C CYS A 60 12.63 -7.26 27.27
N PRO A 61 11.78 -7.71 28.22
CA PRO A 61 10.56 -8.44 27.90
C PRO A 61 9.56 -7.55 27.18
N GLY A 62 9.18 -7.94 25.97
CA GLY A 62 8.11 -7.31 25.18
C GLY A 62 8.49 -6.02 24.43
N ALA A 63 9.26 -5.11 25.03
CA ALA A 63 9.57 -3.80 24.46
C ALA A 63 10.29 -3.84 23.10
N CYS A 64 11.17 -4.83 22.87
CA CYS A 64 11.90 -4.98 21.61
C CYS A 64 11.28 -6.03 20.69
N THR A 65 10.52 -7.01 21.23
CA THR A 65 9.94 -8.11 20.46
C THR A 65 8.83 -7.63 19.54
N GLY A 66 7.92 -6.78 20.03
CA GLY A 66 6.81 -6.25 19.25
C GLY A 66 7.27 -5.49 17.99
N PRO A 67 8.13 -4.46 18.12
CA PRO A 67 8.71 -3.79 16.95
C PRO A 67 9.49 -4.70 16.00
N ALA A 68 10.22 -5.71 16.51
CA ALA A 68 10.91 -6.69 15.67
C ALA A 68 9.93 -7.58 14.89
N MET A 69 8.78 -7.95 15.48
CA MET A 69 7.70 -8.66 14.79
C MET A 69 7.07 -7.81 13.69
N ILE A 70 6.82 -6.52 13.95
CA ILE A 70 6.31 -5.60 12.91
C ILE A 70 7.31 -5.49 11.76
N TRP A 71 8.59 -5.30 12.05
CA TRP A 71 9.63 -5.25 11.03
C TRP A 71 9.67 -6.55 10.21
N HIS A 72 9.69 -7.70 10.87
CA HIS A 72 9.64 -9.00 10.19
C HIS A 72 8.40 -9.14 9.30
N SER A 73 7.23 -8.77 9.81
CA SER A 73 6.00 -8.81 9.02
C SER A 73 6.03 -7.86 7.83
N ALA A 74 6.54 -6.63 8.01
CA ALA A 74 6.70 -5.67 6.93
C ALA A 74 7.58 -6.22 5.81
N LEU A 75 8.72 -6.89 6.14
CA LEU A 75 9.57 -7.54 5.14
C LEU A 75 8.84 -8.67 4.41
N LEU A 76 8.07 -9.51 5.14
CA LEU A 76 7.28 -10.57 4.53
C LEU A 76 6.22 -10.03 3.56
N VAL A 77 5.55 -8.93 3.91
CA VAL A 77 4.60 -8.25 3.02
C VAL A 77 5.30 -7.73 1.75
N ARG A 78 6.46 -7.11 1.89
CA ARG A 78 7.25 -6.57 0.78
C ARG A 78 7.71 -7.64 -0.21
N ILE A 79 8.12 -8.81 0.28
CA ILE A 79 8.48 -9.95 -0.58
C ILE A 79 7.26 -10.79 -1.01
N ARG A 80 6.03 -10.37 -0.65
CA ARG A 80 4.74 -11.01 -0.98
C ARG A 80 4.48 -12.35 -0.28
N GLU A 81 5.15 -12.65 0.84
CA GLU A 81 4.85 -13.76 1.73
C GLU A 81 3.69 -13.41 2.69
N LEU A 82 2.53 -13.06 2.10
CA LEU A 82 1.42 -12.42 2.81
C LEU A 82 0.79 -13.27 3.91
N ALA A 83 0.72 -14.60 3.72
CA ALA A 83 0.19 -15.52 4.73
C ALA A 83 1.11 -15.58 5.97
N SER A 84 2.42 -15.54 5.76
CA SER A 84 3.41 -15.51 6.83
C SER A 84 3.40 -14.17 7.56
N GLY A 85 3.32 -13.05 6.83
CA GLY A 85 3.17 -11.71 7.40
C GLY A 85 1.94 -11.59 8.30
N ALA A 86 0.78 -12.06 7.83
CA ALA A 86 -0.46 -12.05 8.61
C ALA A 86 -0.35 -12.84 9.91
N ARG A 87 0.31 -14.01 9.88
CA ARG A 87 0.51 -14.83 11.10
C ARG A 87 1.38 -14.12 12.13
N VAL A 88 2.41 -13.40 11.67
CA VAL A 88 3.27 -12.63 12.59
C VAL A 88 2.49 -11.47 13.21
N LEU A 89 1.70 -10.74 12.41
CA LEU A 89 0.87 -9.63 12.90
C LEU A 89 -0.18 -10.08 13.91
N GLY A 90 -0.80 -11.25 13.71
CA GLY A 90 -1.80 -11.79 14.63
C GLY A 90 -1.29 -12.06 16.06
N GLY A 91 0.03 -12.14 16.26
CA GLY A 91 0.62 -12.28 17.61
C GLY A 91 0.92 -10.93 18.29
N ILE A 92 0.70 -9.80 17.63
CA ILE A 92 1.09 -8.49 18.18
C ILE A 92 0.08 -7.94 19.19
N ASP A 93 -1.19 -8.26 19.04
CA ASP A 93 -2.25 -7.75 19.95
C ASP A 93 -2.01 -8.19 21.41
N GLU A 94 -1.56 -9.43 21.63
CA GLU A 94 -1.22 -9.93 22.97
C GLU A 94 -0.01 -9.18 23.57
N LEU A 95 0.96 -8.85 22.71
CA LEU A 95 2.16 -8.11 23.12
C LEU A 95 1.86 -6.63 23.39
N ALA A 96 0.97 -6.02 22.63
CA ALA A 96 0.57 -4.63 22.82
C ALA A 96 -0.06 -4.41 24.18
N ALA A 97 -0.83 -5.37 24.69
CA ALA A 97 -1.47 -5.30 26.00
C ALA A 97 -0.45 -5.19 27.17
N THR A 98 0.79 -5.63 26.98
CA THR A 98 1.87 -5.64 27.99
C THR A 98 3.03 -4.71 27.66
N ALA A 99 2.99 -4.01 26.52
CA ALA A 99 4.06 -3.14 26.04
C ALA A 99 4.14 -1.82 26.81
N SER A 100 5.34 -1.23 26.89
CA SER A 100 5.56 0.08 27.49
C SER A 100 4.92 1.23 26.68
N HIS A 101 4.76 1.02 25.36
CA HIS A 101 4.16 1.97 24.42
C HIS A 101 3.11 1.26 23.54
N PRO A 102 1.95 0.87 24.12
CA PRO A 102 0.94 0.07 23.44
C PRO A 102 0.40 0.77 22.19
N ASP A 103 0.12 2.08 22.26
CA ASP A 103 -0.48 2.84 21.15
C ASP A 103 0.42 2.93 19.94
N GLY A 104 1.74 3.08 20.13
CA GLY A 104 2.70 3.09 19.03
C GLY A 104 2.82 1.72 18.35
N LEU A 105 2.78 0.64 19.11
CA LEU A 105 2.80 -0.72 18.58
C LEU A 105 1.50 -1.02 17.83
N VAL A 106 0.36 -0.59 18.34
CA VAL A 106 -0.95 -0.72 17.67
C VAL A 106 -0.99 0.10 16.40
N ALA A 107 -0.50 1.36 16.40
CA ALA A 107 -0.43 2.19 15.20
C ALA A 107 0.40 1.53 14.08
N ALA A 108 1.60 1.05 14.41
CA ALA A 108 2.47 0.38 13.47
C ALA A 108 1.89 -0.96 12.97
N SER A 109 1.23 -1.73 13.84
CA SER A 109 0.54 -2.97 13.46
C SER A 109 -0.61 -2.71 12.49
N LEU A 110 -1.44 -1.70 12.77
CA LEU A 110 -2.55 -1.29 11.88
C LEU A 110 -2.03 -0.87 10.50
N THR A 111 -0.96 -0.08 10.45
CA THR A 111 -0.38 0.40 9.19
C THR A 111 0.24 -0.76 8.39
N CYS A 112 0.95 -1.67 9.04
CA CYS A 112 1.51 -2.86 8.38
C CYS A 112 0.39 -3.81 7.89
N THR A 113 -0.70 -3.95 8.66
CA THR A 113 -1.89 -4.73 8.24
C THR A 113 -2.60 -4.05 7.07
N ALA A 114 -2.59 -2.73 7.00
CA ALA A 114 -3.13 -1.96 5.88
C ALA A 114 -2.33 -2.23 4.58
N ASP A 115 -0.99 -2.22 4.64
CA ASP A 115 -0.13 -2.54 3.48
C ASP A 115 -0.36 -3.99 3.03
N LEU A 116 -0.51 -4.93 3.96
CA LEU A 116 -0.86 -6.32 3.66
C LEU A 116 -2.23 -6.43 2.95
N ALA A 117 -3.25 -5.75 3.45
CA ALA A 117 -4.58 -5.73 2.83
C ALA A 117 -4.54 -5.11 1.43
N PHE A 118 -3.82 -3.99 1.26
CA PHE A 118 -3.59 -3.34 -0.03
C PHE A 118 -2.92 -4.27 -1.04
N THR A 119 -1.88 -4.98 -0.62
CA THR A 119 -1.15 -5.93 -1.46
C THR A 119 -2.01 -7.14 -1.86
N ARG A 120 -2.95 -7.56 -1.00
CA ARG A 120 -3.96 -8.59 -1.32
C ARG A 120 -5.05 -8.12 -2.28
N GLY A 121 -5.14 -6.81 -2.53
CA GLY A 121 -6.20 -6.21 -3.32
C GLY A 121 -7.47 -5.87 -2.51
N ASP A 122 -7.46 -6.03 -1.19
CA ASP A 122 -8.54 -5.57 -0.32
C ASP A 122 -8.36 -4.09 0.02
N VAL A 123 -8.64 -3.26 -0.99
CA VAL A 123 -8.35 -1.82 -0.97
C VAL A 123 -9.24 -1.07 0.02
N ASP A 124 -10.46 -1.56 0.27
CA ASP A 124 -11.37 -0.94 1.24
C ASP A 124 -10.88 -1.17 2.68
N SER A 125 -10.52 -2.40 3.03
CA SER A 125 -9.92 -2.71 4.34
C SER A 125 -8.57 -2.01 4.53
N ALA A 126 -7.76 -1.92 3.47
CA ALA A 126 -6.49 -1.21 3.51
C ALA A 126 -6.67 0.27 3.88
N ALA A 127 -7.64 0.95 3.27
CA ALA A 127 -7.93 2.35 3.55
C ALA A 127 -8.48 2.56 4.98
N ASP A 128 -9.34 1.67 5.47
CA ASP A 128 -9.85 1.74 6.86
C ASP A 128 -8.71 1.55 7.88
N LEU A 129 -7.92 0.50 7.71
CA LEU A 129 -6.80 0.18 8.60
C LEU A 129 -5.72 1.27 8.59
N ALA A 130 -5.37 1.82 7.42
CA ALA A 130 -4.42 2.91 7.31
C ALA A 130 -4.93 4.20 7.98
N GLY A 131 -6.21 4.53 7.82
CA GLY A 131 -6.84 5.66 8.51
C GLY A 131 -6.80 5.53 10.02
N ARG A 132 -7.12 4.35 10.54
CA ARG A 132 -7.03 4.04 11.98
C ARG A 132 -5.58 4.07 12.47
N GLY A 133 -4.65 3.52 11.68
CA GLY A 133 -3.22 3.56 11.98
C GLY A 133 -2.68 4.99 12.08
N ALA A 134 -3.06 5.86 11.12
CA ALA A 134 -2.70 7.27 11.13
C ALA A 134 -3.25 8.00 12.38
N LEU A 135 -4.52 7.76 12.72
CA LEU A 135 -5.13 8.36 13.90
C LEU A 135 -4.38 7.92 15.18
N LYS A 136 -4.11 6.63 15.33
CA LYS A 136 -3.35 6.11 16.48
C LYS A 136 -1.92 6.63 16.54
N ALA A 137 -1.26 6.82 15.41
CA ALA A 137 0.06 7.42 15.34
C ALA A 137 0.05 8.89 15.80
N GLN A 138 -1.00 9.65 15.46
CA GLN A 138 -1.19 11.03 15.90
C GLN A 138 -1.48 11.10 17.41
N GLU A 139 -2.38 10.25 17.94
CA GLU A 139 -2.69 10.16 19.36
C GLU A 139 -1.45 9.81 20.20
N ALA A 140 -0.53 9.01 19.67
CA ALA A 140 0.72 8.60 20.31
C ALA A 140 1.91 9.56 20.09
N ASP A 141 1.72 10.67 19.37
CA ASP A 141 2.77 11.61 18.93
C ASP A 141 3.91 10.92 18.12
N LEU A 142 3.55 9.93 17.31
CA LEU A 142 4.46 9.16 16.46
C LEU A 142 4.31 9.55 14.99
N ALA A 143 4.56 10.83 14.69
CA ALA A 143 4.41 11.39 13.36
C ALA A 143 5.27 10.68 12.27
N CYS A 144 6.32 9.96 12.66
CA CYS A 144 7.13 9.15 11.76
C CYS A 144 6.39 7.94 11.14
N LEU A 145 5.24 7.51 11.70
CA LEU A 145 4.43 6.43 11.13
C LEU A 145 3.40 6.94 10.09
N LEU A 146 3.14 8.25 10.04
CA LEU A 146 2.14 8.83 9.14
C LEU A 146 2.42 8.63 7.65
N PRO A 147 3.67 8.78 7.14
CA PRO A 147 3.94 8.65 5.71
C PRO A 147 3.56 7.28 5.14
N GLU A 148 3.73 6.20 5.90
CA GLU A 148 3.33 4.86 5.47
C GLU A 148 1.81 4.75 5.33
N ALA A 149 1.07 5.23 6.32
CA ALA A 149 -0.39 5.24 6.27
C ALA A 149 -0.91 6.13 5.12
N HIS A 150 -0.36 7.33 4.95
CA HIS A 150 -0.72 8.24 3.86
C HIS A 150 -0.41 7.63 2.48
N THR A 151 0.69 6.88 2.35
CA THR A 151 1.04 6.16 1.11
C THR A 151 -0.04 5.13 0.75
N VAL A 152 -0.45 4.28 1.71
CA VAL A 152 -1.51 3.29 1.48
C VAL A 152 -2.83 3.97 1.13
N LEU A 153 -3.19 5.06 1.82
CA LEU A 153 -4.42 5.83 1.56
C LEU A 153 -4.41 6.48 0.17
N ALA A 154 -3.29 7.09 -0.23
CA ALA A 154 -3.14 7.71 -1.55
C ALA A 154 -3.29 6.67 -2.67
N LEU A 155 -2.60 5.53 -2.56
CA LEU A 155 -2.63 4.46 -3.56
C LEU A 155 -3.98 3.74 -3.59
N SER A 156 -4.63 3.52 -2.43
CA SER A 156 -5.97 2.95 -2.34
C SER A 156 -6.99 3.81 -3.07
N ALA A 157 -6.98 5.12 -2.81
CA ALA A 157 -7.85 6.08 -3.50
C ALA A 157 -7.58 6.12 -5.01
N LEU A 158 -6.29 6.06 -5.42
CA LEU A 158 -5.89 6.06 -6.81
C LEU A 158 -6.40 4.81 -7.55
N ARG A 159 -6.26 3.61 -6.98
CA ARG A 159 -6.76 2.36 -7.56
C ARG A 159 -8.29 2.39 -7.75
N GLN A 160 -9.00 2.92 -6.77
CA GLN A 160 -10.46 3.09 -6.84
C GLN A 160 -10.89 4.16 -7.85
N GLY A 161 -9.97 5.02 -8.31
CA GLY A 161 -10.24 6.15 -9.20
C GLY A 161 -10.78 7.38 -8.48
N ASN A 162 -10.58 7.46 -7.17
CA ASN A 162 -10.96 8.63 -6.36
C ASN A 162 -9.81 9.63 -6.34
N MET A 163 -9.73 10.43 -7.40
CA MET A 163 -8.62 11.35 -7.64
C MET A 163 -8.52 12.46 -6.58
N SER A 164 -9.66 12.97 -6.07
CA SER A 164 -9.64 14.02 -5.04
C SER A 164 -9.06 13.51 -3.72
N THR A 165 -9.51 12.35 -3.26
CA THR A 165 -8.97 11.74 -2.02
C THR A 165 -7.50 11.36 -2.17
N SER A 166 -7.10 10.86 -3.37
CA SER A 166 -5.70 10.56 -3.63
C SER A 166 -4.84 11.83 -3.58
N LEU A 167 -5.32 12.95 -4.15
CA LEU A 167 -4.64 14.26 -4.07
C LEU A 167 -4.46 14.73 -2.63
N ASP A 168 -5.49 14.60 -1.81
CA ASP A 168 -5.43 15.01 -0.39
C ASP A 168 -4.27 14.29 0.31
N PHE A 169 -4.15 12.97 0.13
CA PHE A 169 -3.05 12.22 0.76
C PHE A 169 -1.69 12.46 0.10
N VAL A 170 -1.63 12.71 -1.20
CA VAL A 170 -0.38 13.15 -1.86
C VAL A 170 0.09 14.51 -1.29
N ASN A 171 -0.83 15.42 -0.98
CA ASN A 171 -0.49 16.67 -0.32
C ASN A 171 0.00 16.47 1.12
N GLN A 172 -0.59 15.51 1.85
CA GLN A 172 -0.07 15.11 3.17
C GLN A 172 1.36 14.53 3.07
N LEU A 173 1.63 13.66 2.08
CA LEU A 173 2.99 13.14 1.83
C LEU A 173 3.99 14.24 1.50
N ARG A 174 3.58 15.29 0.77
CA ARG A 174 4.42 16.46 0.51
C ARG A 174 4.71 17.25 1.79
N GLU A 175 3.72 17.44 2.64
CA GLU A 175 3.87 18.06 3.94
C GLU A 175 4.78 17.23 4.84
N ASP A 176 4.58 15.92 4.91
CA ASP A 176 5.44 15.00 5.65
C ASP A 176 6.90 15.08 5.17
N ALA A 177 7.12 15.20 3.85
CA ALA A 177 8.45 15.37 3.28
C ALA A 177 9.10 16.70 3.71
N LEU A 178 8.35 17.81 3.68
CA LEU A 178 8.83 19.13 4.12
C LEU A 178 9.20 19.15 5.61
N LEU A 179 8.47 18.35 6.42
CA LEU A 179 8.72 18.21 7.85
C LEU A 179 9.76 17.13 8.19
N GLY A 180 10.38 16.51 7.17
CA GLY A 180 11.41 15.49 7.35
C GLY A 180 10.88 14.13 7.85
N ARG A 181 9.57 13.92 7.87
CA ARG A 181 8.92 12.68 8.36
C ARG A 181 9.09 11.50 7.40
N THR A 182 9.35 11.75 6.11
CA THR A 182 9.53 10.72 5.07
C THR A 182 10.95 10.17 4.99
N ALA A 183 11.85 10.59 5.87
CA ALA A 183 13.27 10.22 5.81
C ALA A 183 13.51 8.69 5.79
N ASP A 184 12.59 7.92 6.38
CA ASP A 184 12.69 6.47 6.46
C ASP A 184 12.07 5.73 5.26
N ARG A 185 11.27 6.44 4.42
CA ARG A 185 10.56 5.85 3.25
C ARG A 185 10.41 6.82 2.08
N PRO A 186 11.45 7.55 1.71
CA PRO A 186 11.33 8.59 0.68
C PRO A 186 10.94 8.03 -0.69
N SER A 187 11.42 6.83 -1.04
CA SER A 187 11.17 6.19 -2.32
C SER A 187 9.70 5.82 -2.53
N GLN A 188 9.06 5.26 -1.51
CA GLN A 188 7.65 4.83 -1.57
C GLN A 188 6.70 6.03 -1.61
N CYS A 189 6.98 7.06 -0.81
CA CYS A 189 6.22 8.31 -0.83
C CYS A 189 6.32 9.01 -2.19
N ALA A 190 7.54 9.10 -2.75
CA ALA A 190 7.77 9.67 -4.07
C ALA A 190 7.09 8.86 -5.17
N TRP A 191 7.11 7.52 -5.09
CA TRP A 191 6.44 6.67 -6.06
C TRP A 191 4.91 6.81 -6.01
N ALA A 192 4.30 6.89 -4.84
CA ALA A 192 2.87 7.15 -4.71
C ALA A 192 2.47 8.50 -5.33
N ALA A 193 3.25 9.55 -5.05
CA ALA A 193 3.03 10.87 -5.64
C ALA A 193 3.23 10.87 -7.17
N ALA A 194 4.27 10.16 -7.66
CA ALA A 194 4.55 10.05 -9.08
C ALA A 194 3.42 9.34 -9.84
N GLN A 195 2.85 8.26 -9.30
CA GLN A 195 1.71 7.58 -9.90
C GLN A 195 0.48 8.49 -9.98
N TYR A 196 0.21 9.28 -8.94
CA TYR A 196 -0.88 10.26 -8.97
C TYR A 196 -0.66 11.31 -10.07
N LEU A 197 0.55 11.88 -10.14
CA LEU A 197 0.89 12.92 -11.13
C LEU A 197 0.82 12.39 -12.56
N GLU A 198 1.31 11.16 -12.80
CA GLU A 198 1.22 10.51 -14.11
C GLU A 198 -0.24 10.36 -14.55
N VAL A 199 -1.10 9.97 -13.64
CA VAL A 199 -2.54 9.80 -13.92
C VAL A 199 -3.22 11.13 -14.22
N GLN A 200 -2.84 12.19 -13.53
CA GLN A 200 -3.44 13.52 -13.65
C GLN A 200 -3.00 14.23 -14.92
N GLY A 201 -1.71 14.17 -15.26
CA GLY A 201 -1.12 14.99 -16.32
C GLY A 201 -0.14 14.26 -17.24
N GLY A 202 -0.12 12.93 -17.21
CA GLY A 202 0.80 12.12 -18.02
C GLY A 202 2.22 12.05 -17.43
N ALA A 203 3.09 11.28 -18.10
CA ALA A 203 4.46 11.02 -17.64
C ALA A 203 5.27 12.31 -17.36
N LYS A 204 5.06 13.35 -18.16
CA LYS A 204 5.76 14.63 -18.01
C LYS A 204 5.47 15.32 -16.66
N SER A 205 4.29 15.14 -16.11
CA SER A 205 3.94 15.70 -14.79
C SER A 205 4.68 15.02 -13.64
N ALA A 206 5.07 13.76 -13.81
CA ALA A 206 5.81 12.99 -12.82
C ALA A 206 7.33 12.97 -13.06
N GLU A 207 7.84 13.60 -14.15
CA GLU A 207 9.22 13.48 -14.63
C GLU A 207 10.27 13.66 -13.53
N HIS A 208 10.19 14.73 -12.75
CA HIS A 208 11.18 15.01 -11.73
C HIS A 208 11.25 13.95 -10.63
N LEU A 209 10.11 13.34 -10.26
CA LEU A 209 10.09 12.23 -9.29
C LEU A 209 10.60 10.93 -9.93
N VAL A 210 10.21 10.65 -11.17
CA VAL A 210 10.69 9.46 -11.92
C VAL A 210 12.20 9.52 -12.09
N VAL A 211 12.74 10.66 -12.55
CA VAL A 211 14.18 10.85 -12.71
C VAL A 211 14.89 10.69 -11.35
N GLY A 212 14.39 11.35 -10.29
CA GLY A 212 14.98 11.26 -8.95
C GLY A 212 15.00 9.82 -8.42
N LEU A 213 13.89 9.06 -8.57
CA LEU A 213 13.80 7.67 -8.14
C LEU A 213 14.76 6.74 -8.89
N ILE A 214 14.97 6.98 -10.20
CA ILE A 214 15.81 6.10 -11.02
C ILE A 214 17.29 6.48 -10.94
N THR A 215 17.64 7.76 -10.78
CA THR A 215 19.03 8.21 -10.81
C THR A 215 19.74 8.07 -9.46
N ASP A 216 19.02 7.99 -8.36
CA ASP A 216 19.57 7.69 -7.04
C ASP A 216 19.54 6.17 -6.79
N ASP A 217 20.73 5.56 -6.70
CA ASP A 217 20.88 4.10 -6.52
C ASP A 217 20.20 3.59 -5.26
N GLN A 218 20.25 4.35 -4.16
CA GLN A 218 19.66 3.92 -2.90
C GLN A 218 18.13 4.03 -2.92
N LEU A 219 17.57 5.08 -3.52
CA LEU A 219 16.14 5.23 -3.69
C LEU A 219 15.56 4.16 -4.63
N LEU A 220 16.26 3.87 -5.72
CA LEU A 220 15.84 2.84 -6.67
C LEU A 220 15.85 1.46 -6.01
N LEU A 221 16.94 1.10 -5.34
CA LEU A 221 17.06 -0.17 -4.63
C LEU A 221 15.99 -0.32 -3.53
N ASP A 222 15.78 0.72 -2.69
CA ASP A 222 14.77 0.71 -1.63
C ASP A 222 13.35 0.55 -2.22
N LEU A 223 13.04 1.26 -3.30
CA LEU A 223 11.75 1.15 -3.98
C LEU A 223 11.51 -0.27 -4.52
N LEU A 224 12.46 -0.82 -5.29
CA LEU A 224 12.31 -2.13 -5.92
C LEU A 224 12.29 -3.28 -4.90
N SER A 225 13.01 -3.13 -3.79
CA SER A 225 12.97 -4.08 -2.67
C SER A 225 11.62 -4.07 -1.97
N SER A 226 11.04 -2.87 -1.77
CA SER A 226 9.79 -2.68 -1.02
C SER A 226 8.55 -2.88 -1.89
N GLN A 227 8.63 -2.49 -3.16
CA GLN A 227 7.53 -2.52 -4.14
C GLN A 227 8.04 -3.10 -5.48
N PRO A 228 8.19 -4.43 -5.59
CA PRO A 228 8.72 -5.04 -6.81
C PRO A 228 7.95 -4.65 -8.08
N ALA A 229 6.63 -4.44 -7.99
CA ALA A 229 5.80 -3.98 -9.12
C ALA A 229 6.19 -2.58 -9.65
N ALA A 230 6.98 -1.80 -8.90
CA ALA A 230 7.47 -0.51 -9.37
C ALA A 230 8.46 -0.65 -10.53
N ALA A 231 9.15 -1.79 -10.68
CA ALA A 231 10.13 -2.01 -11.76
C ALA A 231 9.52 -1.77 -13.14
N SER A 232 8.45 -2.49 -13.47
CA SER A 232 7.76 -2.35 -14.77
C SER A 232 7.12 -0.96 -14.94
N TRP A 233 6.62 -0.37 -13.85
CA TRP A 233 6.09 0.99 -13.92
C TRP A 233 7.18 2.02 -14.24
N LEU A 234 8.36 1.93 -13.63
CA LEU A 234 9.49 2.81 -13.91
C LEU A 234 10.01 2.64 -15.35
N VAL A 235 10.06 1.40 -15.88
CA VAL A 235 10.40 1.14 -17.26
C VAL A 235 9.43 1.85 -18.21
N ARG A 236 8.11 1.70 -17.97
CA ARG A 236 7.10 2.41 -18.79
C ARG A 236 7.21 3.93 -18.64
N ALA A 237 7.43 4.43 -17.43
CA ALA A 237 7.57 5.86 -17.19
C ALA A 237 8.78 6.45 -17.94
N GLY A 238 9.94 5.79 -17.91
CA GLY A 238 11.13 6.19 -18.67
C GLY A 238 10.83 6.23 -20.18
N ARG A 239 10.21 5.19 -20.74
CA ARG A 239 9.81 5.16 -22.15
C ARG A 239 8.80 6.25 -22.51
N ASN A 240 7.79 6.49 -21.65
CA ASN A 240 6.79 7.54 -21.86
C ASN A 240 7.40 8.95 -21.81
N LEU A 241 8.54 9.11 -21.12
CA LEU A 241 9.33 10.35 -21.14
C LEU A 241 10.25 10.46 -22.36
N GLY A 242 10.37 9.39 -23.16
CA GLY A 242 11.32 9.33 -24.28
C GLY A 242 12.76 9.09 -23.83
N ASP A 243 12.98 8.65 -22.59
CA ASP A 243 14.32 8.39 -22.02
C ASP A 243 14.54 6.88 -21.83
N GLU A 244 15.07 6.25 -22.86
CA GLU A 244 15.37 4.81 -22.86
C GLU A 244 16.50 4.45 -21.88
N ALA A 245 17.38 5.39 -21.54
CA ALA A 245 18.44 5.14 -20.56
C ALA A 245 17.86 4.99 -19.15
N LEU A 246 16.87 5.79 -18.78
CA LEU A 246 16.13 5.63 -17.52
C LEU A 246 15.40 4.29 -17.48
N ALA A 247 14.72 3.92 -18.58
CA ALA A 247 14.01 2.64 -18.64
C ALA A 247 14.96 1.45 -18.45
N ARG A 248 16.09 1.44 -19.14
CA ARG A 248 17.11 0.37 -19.01
C ARG A 248 17.74 0.34 -17.61
N ARG A 249 17.99 1.50 -16.99
CA ARG A 249 18.54 1.55 -15.62
C ARG A 249 17.57 0.91 -14.61
N ALA A 250 16.28 1.22 -14.69
CA ALA A 250 15.27 0.62 -13.83
C ALA A 250 15.17 -0.90 -14.03
N GLY A 251 15.18 -1.38 -15.28
CA GLY A 251 15.17 -2.82 -15.59
C GLY A 251 16.45 -3.53 -15.14
N ALA A 252 17.62 -2.94 -15.37
CA ALA A 252 18.89 -3.51 -14.93
C ALA A 252 18.97 -3.69 -13.41
N GLU A 253 18.48 -2.73 -12.64
CA GLU A 253 18.45 -2.86 -11.18
C GLU A 253 17.43 -3.93 -10.73
N ALA A 254 16.26 -4.05 -11.39
CA ALA A 254 15.30 -5.10 -11.13
C ALA A 254 15.88 -6.50 -11.41
N ALA A 255 16.61 -6.66 -12.53
CA ALA A 255 17.29 -7.91 -12.88
C ALA A 255 18.40 -8.24 -11.87
N ARG A 256 19.23 -7.25 -11.50
CA ARG A 256 20.27 -7.42 -10.47
C ARG A 256 19.67 -7.87 -9.12
N LEU A 257 18.58 -7.26 -8.71
CA LEU A 257 17.91 -7.62 -7.44
C LEU A 257 17.33 -9.06 -7.52
N ALA A 258 16.78 -9.46 -8.65
CA ALA A 258 16.30 -10.82 -8.89
C ALA A 258 17.43 -11.85 -8.84
N GLU A 259 18.57 -11.58 -9.48
CA GLU A 259 19.76 -12.45 -9.46
C GLU A 259 20.32 -12.61 -8.05
N LEU A 260 20.42 -11.51 -7.29
CA LEU A 260 20.91 -11.53 -5.91
C LEU A 260 20.01 -12.33 -4.97
N ASN A 261 18.70 -12.38 -5.25
CA ASN A 261 17.69 -13.00 -4.41
C ASN A 261 17.00 -14.18 -5.10
N GLY A 262 17.76 -15.06 -5.74
CA GLY A 262 17.21 -16.25 -6.39
C GLY A 262 16.33 -17.06 -5.44
N GLY A 263 15.13 -17.43 -5.91
CA GLY A 263 14.09 -18.11 -5.14
C GLY A 263 13.04 -17.17 -4.50
N LEU A 264 13.23 -15.85 -4.53
CA LEU A 264 12.21 -14.89 -4.15
C LEU A 264 11.31 -14.53 -5.36
N ARG A 265 10.23 -15.30 -5.52
CA ARG A 265 9.30 -15.20 -6.67
C ARG A 265 8.82 -13.78 -6.99
N SER A 266 8.61 -12.93 -5.99
CA SER A 266 8.12 -11.56 -6.19
C SER A 266 9.11 -10.68 -6.94
N VAL A 267 10.41 -10.80 -6.62
CA VAL A 267 11.48 -10.05 -7.29
C VAL A 267 11.85 -10.66 -8.64
N GLU A 268 11.87 -12.00 -8.75
CA GLU A 268 12.07 -12.70 -10.02
C GLU A 268 10.99 -12.33 -11.04
N ALA A 269 9.72 -12.33 -10.62
CA ALA A 269 8.61 -11.93 -11.48
C ALA A 269 8.70 -10.45 -11.90
N ALA A 270 9.15 -9.57 -11.02
CA ALA A 270 9.33 -8.15 -11.32
C ALA A 270 10.49 -7.91 -12.31
N GLY A 271 11.61 -8.60 -12.14
CA GLY A 271 12.73 -8.58 -13.10
C GLY A 271 12.29 -9.08 -14.48
N MET A 272 11.63 -10.24 -14.51
CA MET A 272 11.09 -10.82 -15.77
C MET A 272 10.09 -9.86 -16.45
N HIS A 273 9.26 -9.16 -15.69
CA HIS A 273 8.29 -8.19 -16.21
C HIS A 273 9.02 -6.98 -16.82
N ALA A 274 10.02 -6.44 -16.11
CA ALA A 274 10.82 -5.31 -16.61
C ALA A 274 11.59 -5.68 -17.89
N ASP A 275 12.22 -6.86 -17.92
CA ASP A 275 12.93 -7.38 -19.09
C ASP A 275 12.00 -7.60 -20.27
N GLY A 276 10.82 -8.21 -20.04
CA GLY A 276 9.82 -8.43 -21.07
C GLY A 276 9.34 -7.13 -21.72
N LEU A 277 9.26 -6.04 -20.93
CA LEU A 277 8.99 -4.71 -21.47
C LEU A 277 10.15 -4.21 -22.31
N LEU A 278 11.39 -4.27 -21.81
CA LEU A 278 12.58 -3.75 -22.51
C LEU A 278 12.87 -4.49 -23.82
N GLU A 279 12.63 -5.78 -23.87
CA GLU A 279 12.84 -6.63 -25.04
C GLU A 279 11.62 -6.71 -25.96
N GLU A 280 10.49 -6.12 -25.57
CA GLU A 280 9.20 -6.19 -26.28
C GLU A 280 8.75 -7.63 -26.52
N ASP A 281 8.94 -8.48 -25.49
CA ASP A 281 8.65 -9.92 -25.54
C ASP A 281 7.32 -10.23 -24.82
N PRO A 282 6.21 -10.46 -25.56
CA PRO A 282 4.92 -10.75 -24.96
C PRO A 282 4.89 -12.10 -24.24
N GLU A 283 5.70 -13.09 -24.63
CA GLU A 283 5.76 -14.38 -23.95
C GLU A 283 6.40 -14.24 -22.58
N ARG A 284 7.47 -13.47 -22.49
CA ARG A 284 8.12 -13.16 -21.22
C ARG A 284 7.19 -12.39 -20.30
N LEU A 285 6.43 -11.44 -20.83
CA LEU A 285 5.41 -10.70 -20.06
C LEU A 285 4.28 -11.60 -19.54
N ILE A 286 3.79 -12.54 -20.37
CA ILE A 286 2.78 -13.55 -19.97
C ILE A 286 3.35 -14.47 -18.88
N ALA A 287 4.61 -14.88 -19.00
CA ALA A 287 5.29 -15.69 -17.99
C ALA A 287 5.44 -14.92 -16.66
N ALA A 288 5.85 -13.65 -16.73
CA ALA A 288 5.90 -12.76 -15.56
C ALA A 288 4.53 -12.60 -14.90
N ALA A 289 3.46 -12.40 -15.69
CA ALA A 289 2.09 -12.28 -15.19
C ALA A 289 1.65 -13.49 -14.35
N ARG A 290 2.02 -14.70 -14.80
CA ARG A 290 1.73 -15.96 -14.08
C ARG A 290 2.60 -16.16 -12.84
N SER A 291 3.77 -15.54 -12.79
CA SER A 291 4.74 -15.65 -11.71
C SER A 291 4.50 -14.65 -10.60
N HIS A 292 3.88 -13.50 -10.89
CA HIS A 292 3.56 -12.50 -9.88
C HIS A 292 2.65 -13.06 -8.77
N LEU A 293 3.03 -12.80 -7.52
CA LEU A 293 2.23 -13.09 -6.33
C LEU A 293 1.22 -11.97 -6.01
N ASP A 294 1.45 -10.79 -6.54
CA ASP A 294 0.60 -9.61 -6.44
C ASP A 294 -0.38 -9.59 -7.63
N LEU A 295 -1.67 -9.66 -7.37
CA LEU A 295 -2.71 -9.72 -8.41
C LEU A 295 -2.70 -8.49 -9.32
N TRP A 296 -2.44 -7.30 -8.76
CA TRP A 296 -2.38 -6.07 -9.53
C TRP A 296 -1.15 -6.07 -10.46
N ALA A 297 0.01 -6.51 -9.96
CA ALA A 297 1.23 -6.62 -10.77
C ALA A 297 1.08 -7.65 -11.89
N GLY A 298 0.45 -8.80 -11.61
CA GLY A 298 0.14 -9.81 -12.62
C GLY A 298 -0.79 -9.28 -13.70
N ALA A 299 -1.84 -8.53 -13.30
CA ALA A 299 -2.74 -7.86 -14.24
C ALA A 299 -2.02 -6.82 -15.10
N SER A 300 -1.08 -6.08 -14.51
CA SER A 300 -0.24 -5.11 -15.23
C SER A 300 0.62 -5.79 -16.30
N ALA A 301 1.23 -6.94 -15.99
CA ALA A 301 2.02 -7.70 -16.96
C ALA A 301 1.16 -8.28 -18.11
N TYR A 302 -0.07 -8.75 -17.81
CA TYR A 302 -1.01 -9.14 -18.86
C TYR A 302 -1.43 -7.94 -19.72
N GLU A 303 -1.65 -6.76 -19.14
CA GLU A 303 -1.97 -5.55 -19.90
C GLU A 303 -0.84 -5.17 -20.85
N ASP A 304 0.42 -5.23 -20.38
CA ASP A 304 1.58 -4.92 -21.20
C ASP A 304 1.74 -5.93 -22.34
N ALA A 305 1.63 -7.23 -22.05
CA ALA A 305 1.66 -8.28 -23.06
C ALA A 305 0.57 -8.11 -24.11
N GLY A 306 -0.67 -7.87 -23.66
CA GLY A 306 -1.80 -7.66 -24.56
C GLY A 306 -1.64 -6.40 -25.41
N SER A 307 -1.03 -5.34 -24.88
CA SER A 307 -0.74 -4.11 -25.64
C SER A 307 0.28 -4.36 -26.74
N LEU A 308 1.37 -5.09 -26.46
CA LEU A 308 2.35 -5.49 -27.49
C LEU A 308 1.73 -6.39 -28.57
N LEU A 309 0.93 -7.38 -28.17
CA LEU A 309 0.24 -8.26 -29.12
C LEU A 309 -0.72 -7.51 -30.05
N CYS A 310 -1.30 -6.38 -29.59
CA CYS A 310 -2.14 -5.53 -30.45
C CYS A 310 -1.36 -4.90 -31.62
N GLU A 311 -0.06 -4.70 -31.45
CA GLU A 311 0.82 -4.10 -32.47
C GLU A 311 1.38 -5.14 -33.43
N MET A 312 1.22 -6.44 -33.12
CA MET A 312 1.72 -7.56 -33.94
C MET A 312 0.65 -8.04 -34.94
N ASP A 313 1.08 -8.30 -36.17
CA ASP A 313 0.20 -8.85 -37.19
C ASP A 313 -0.35 -10.24 -36.81
N ARG A 314 -1.67 -10.42 -36.97
CA ARG A 314 -2.41 -11.67 -36.74
C ARG A 314 -2.51 -12.14 -35.30
N GLU A 315 -2.09 -11.36 -34.31
CA GLU A 315 -2.15 -11.70 -32.87
C GLU A 315 -3.38 -11.12 -32.17
N ARG A 316 -4.33 -10.55 -32.92
CA ARG A 316 -5.50 -9.85 -32.34
C ARG A 316 -6.31 -10.71 -31.37
N ASP A 317 -6.62 -11.96 -31.72
CA ASP A 317 -7.45 -12.81 -30.86
C ASP A 317 -6.73 -13.17 -29.56
N ARG A 318 -5.44 -13.38 -29.65
CA ARG A 318 -4.57 -13.62 -28.51
C ARG A 318 -4.43 -12.35 -27.64
N ALA A 319 -4.29 -11.18 -28.27
CA ALA A 319 -4.29 -9.91 -27.54
C ALA A 319 -5.57 -9.73 -26.73
N VAL A 320 -6.73 -10.07 -27.32
CA VAL A 320 -8.02 -10.03 -26.63
C VAL A 320 -8.02 -10.96 -25.41
N GLU A 321 -7.61 -12.23 -25.57
CA GLU A 321 -7.53 -13.19 -24.46
C GLU A 321 -6.66 -12.69 -23.31
N VAL A 322 -5.48 -12.15 -23.63
CA VAL A 322 -4.52 -11.67 -22.64
C VAL A 322 -5.02 -10.41 -21.94
N LEU A 323 -5.63 -9.47 -22.67
CA LEU A 323 -6.25 -8.28 -22.08
C LEU A 323 -7.46 -8.63 -21.21
N GLU A 324 -8.21 -9.68 -21.53
CA GLU A 324 -9.30 -10.16 -20.69
C GLU A 324 -8.79 -10.65 -19.33
N ARG A 325 -7.67 -11.37 -19.31
CA ARG A 325 -6.99 -11.77 -18.06
C ARG A 325 -6.51 -10.56 -17.24
N ALA A 326 -6.02 -9.50 -17.92
CA ALA A 326 -5.66 -8.25 -17.25
C ALA A 326 -6.88 -7.61 -16.55
N VAL A 327 -8.02 -7.56 -17.25
CA VAL A 327 -9.26 -7.03 -16.67
C VAL A 327 -9.71 -7.84 -15.45
N ASP A 328 -9.66 -9.17 -15.52
CA ASP A 328 -10.04 -10.04 -14.40
C ASP A 328 -9.10 -9.85 -13.20
N GLY A 329 -7.79 -9.76 -13.44
CA GLY A 329 -6.80 -9.49 -12.39
C GLY A 329 -7.00 -8.14 -11.71
N TYR A 330 -7.24 -7.07 -12.47
CA TYR A 330 -7.53 -5.75 -11.90
C TYR A 330 -8.86 -5.71 -11.16
N SER A 331 -9.86 -6.45 -11.63
CA SER A 331 -11.15 -6.56 -10.93
C SER A 331 -10.98 -7.29 -9.59
N ASN A 332 -10.21 -8.37 -9.56
CA ASN A 332 -9.93 -9.15 -8.34
C ASN A 332 -9.03 -8.41 -7.35
N SER A 333 -8.26 -7.40 -7.81
CA SER A 333 -7.43 -6.53 -6.96
C SER A 333 -8.09 -5.19 -6.63
N ALA A 334 -9.42 -5.09 -6.77
CA ALA A 334 -10.21 -3.88 -6.52
C ALA A 334 -9.63 -2.61 -7.19
N ALA A 335 -9.15 -2.74 -8.43
CA ALA A 335 -8.58 -1.67 -9.23
C ALA A 335 -9.49 -1.30 -10.44
N PRO A 336 -10.72 -0.80 -10.20
CA PRO A 336 -11.70 -0.55 -11.26
C PRO A 336 -11.25 0.53 -12.24
N ARG A 337 -10.35 1.42 -11.85
CA ARG A 337 -9.76 2.41 -12.73
C ARG A 337 -8.91 1.73 -13.82
N ASP A 338 -8.04 0.82 -13.40
CA ASP A 338 -7.14 0.10 -14.32
C ASP A 338 -7.92 -0.86 -15.19
N ALA A 339 -8.89 -1.59 -14.62
CA ALA A 339 -9.80 -2.43 -15.38
C ALA A 339 -10.54 -1.65 -16.49
N ARG A 340 -11.02 -0.43 -16.20
CA ARG A 340 -11.68 0.43 -17.20
C ARG A 340 -10.74 0.85 -18.33
N ARG A 341 -9.45 1.10 -18.03
CA ARG A 341 -8.43 1.42 -19.04
C ARG A 341 -8.27 0.25 -20.02
N VAL A 342 -8.15 -0.97 -19.53
CA VAL A 342 -8.00 -2.18 -20.36
C VAL A 342 -9.29 -2.48 -21.15
N VAL A 343 -10.47 -2.28 -20.56
CA VAL A 343 -11.76 -2.40 -21.27
C VAL A 343 -11.83 -1.41 -22.43
N SER A 344 -11.28 -0.21 -22.30
CA SER A 344 -11.21 0.75 -23.42
C SER A 344 -10.34 0.21 -24.56
N LYS A 345 -9.19 -0.43 -24.25
CA LYS A 345 -8.36 -1.12 -25.27
C LYS A 345 -9.10 -2.27 -25.95
N LEU A 346 -9.82 -3.10 -25.20
CA LEU A 346 -10.65 -4.17 -25.77
C LEU A 346 -11.74 -3.64 -26.70
N ARG A 347 -12.36 -2.50 -26.36
CA ARG A 347 -13.35 -1.85 -27.24
C ARG A 347 -12.75 -1.35 -28.55
N SER A 348 -11.53 -0.80 -28.54
CA SER A 348 -10.84 -0.39 -29.75
C SER A 348 -10.52 -1.58 -30.67
N LEU A 349 -10.37 -2.79 -30.11
CA LEU A 349 -10.26 -4.03 -30.84
C LEU A 349 -11.61 -4.59 -31.32
N GLY A 350 -12.73 -3.88 -31.11
CA GLY A 350 -14.07 -4.31 -31.52
C GLY A 350 -14.74 -5.32 -30.58
N VAL A 351 -14.15 -5.60 -29.40
CA VAL A 351 -14.75 -6.48 -28.40
C VAL A 351 -15.84 -5.73 -27.66
N ARG A 352 -17.09 -6.14 -27.85
CA ARG A 352 -18.24 -5.62 -27.08
C ARG A 352 -18.46 -6.51 -25.85
N ARG A 353 -17.87 -6.12 -24.72
CA ARG A 353 -18.30 -6.66 -23.43
C ARG A 353 -19.59 -5.95 -23.00
N GLY A 354 -20.60 -6.74 -22.54
CA GLY A 354 -21.75 -6.21 -21.81
C GLY A 354 -21.28 -5.36 -20.62
N ARG A 355 -22.19 -4.58 -20.02
CA ARG A 355 -21.85 -3.75 -18.84
C ARG A 355 -21.05 -4.58 -17.85
N TYR A 356 -19.83 -4.14 -17.56
CA TYR A 356 -19.07 -4.63 -16.43
C TYR A 356 -19.96 -4.56 -15.18
N PRO A 357 -19.99 -5.56 -14.32
CA PRO A 357 -20.52 -5.39 -12.99
C PRO A 357 -19.79 -4.16 -12.42
N GLN A 358 -20.54 -3.12 -12.09
CA GLN A 358 -19.98 -2.06 -11.26
C GLN A 358 -19.61 -2.77 -9.95
N TYR A 359 -18.32 -2.94 -9.68
CA TYR A 359 -17.84 -3.29 -8.36
C TYR A 359 -18.31 -2.16 -7.45
N GLY A 360 -19.38 -2.41 -6.70
CA GLY A 360 -20.09 -1.41 -5.92
C GLY A 360 -21.60 -1.58 -5.95
N SER A 361 -22.15 -2.55 -6.72
CA SER A 361 -23.53 -2.98 -6.59
C SER A 361 -23.59 -4.51 -6.53
N GLN A 362 -23.19 -5.08 -5.39
CA GLN A 362 -23.85 -6.28 -4.92
C GLN A 362 -25.22 -5.82 -4.41
N ASP A 363 -26.23 -5.92 -5.27
CA ASP A 363 -27.58 -6.15 -4.84
C ASP A 363 -27.59 -7.49 -4.09
N GLY A 364 -27.73 -7.42 -2.81
CA GLY A 364 -27.80 -8.60 -1.95
C GLY A 364 -27.67 -8.20 -0.50
N THR A 365 -28.71 -7.58 0.07
CA THR A 365 -29.11 -7.70 1.49
C THR A 365 -28.00 -8.15 2.44
N SER A 366 -27.02 -7.29 2.71
CA SER A 366 -26.41 -7.18 4.01
C SER A 366 -26.39 -5.70 4.36
N THR A 367 -27.18 -5.32 5.33
CA THR A 367 -27.07 -4.09 6.11
C THR A 367 -25.67 -4.13 6.71
N GLY A 368 -24.65 -3.73 5.91
CA GLY A 368 -23.26 -3.78 6.29
C GLY A 368 -23.05 -2.81 7.44
N SER A 369 -22.53 -3.30 8.54
CA SER A 369 -22.11 -2.47 9.67
C SER A 369 -21.16 -1.38 9.15
N LEU A 370 -21.33 -0.16 9.66
CA LEU A 370 -20.39 0.93 9.40
C LEU A 370 -19.02 0.54 9.97
N THR A 371 -17.96 0.92 9.28
CA THR A 371 -16.60 0.83 9.84
C THR A 371 -16.44 1.81 11.00
N VAL A 372 -15.41 1.63 11.83
CA VAL A 372 -15.13 2.52 12.97
C VAL A 372 -15.04 3.97 12.53
N THR A 373 -14.35 4.25 11.43
CA THR A 373 -14.22 5.60 10.87
C THR A 373 -15.55 6.14 10.34
N GLU A 374 -16.34 5.31 9.64
CA GLU A 374 -17.68 5.70 9.17
C GLU A 374 -18.63 5.97 10.35
N THR A 375 -18.51 5.20 11.42
CA THR A 375 -19.26 5.42 12.67
C THR A 375 -18.91 6.76 13.29
N ALA A 376 -17.62 7.07 13.45
CA ALA A 376 -17.16 8.35 13.98
C ALA A 376 -17.60 9.54 13.11
N VAL A 377 -17.52 9.41 11.78
CA VAL A 377 -18.03 10.42 10.84
C VAL A 377 -19.56 10.59 11.00
N ALA A 378 -20.31 9.49 11.04
CA ALA A 378 -21.78 9.53 11.17
C ALA A 378 -22.20 10.17 12.49
N GLU A 379 -21.50 9.89 13.56
CA GLU A 379 -21.75 10.43 14.89
C GLU A 379 -21.54 11.95 14.91
N LEU A 380 -20.38 12.45 14.49
CA LEU A 380 -20.09 13.89 14.45
C LEU A 380 -21.04 14.63 13.49
N VAL A 381 -21.34 14.03 12.34
CA VAL A 381 -22.31 14.59 11.40
C VAL A 381 -23.72 14.64 12.00
N SER A 382 -24.12 13.66 12.78
CA SER A 382 -25.41 13.64 13.48
C SER A 382 -25.51 14.70 14.59
N GLN A 383 -24.38 15.10 15.15
CA GLN A 383 -24.27 16.21 16.12
C GLN A 383 -24.28 17.61 15.44
N GLY A 384 -24.32 17.65 14.11
CA GLY A 384 -24.46 18.89 13.34
C GLY A 384 -23.15 19.50 12.85
N PHE A 385 -21.99 18.86 13.06
CA PHE A 385 -20.70 19.36 12.58
C PHE A 385 -20.64 19.39 11.04
N THR A 386 -20.12 20.46 10.45
CA THR A 386 -19.84 20.54 9.00
C THR A 386 -18.74 19.56 8.60
N ASN A 387 -18.59 19.28 7.31
CA ASN A 387 -17.52 18.38 6.84
C ASN A 387 -16.11 18.88 7.21
N SER A 388 -15.91 20.21 7.24
CA SER A 388 -14.64 20.79 7.67
C SER A 388 -14.38 20.54 9.14
N GLN A 389 -15.39 20.79 10.00
CA GLN A 389 -15.30 20.56 11.42
C GLN A 389 -15.13 19.06 11.78
N VAL A 390 -15.86 18.17 11.10
CA VAL A 390 -15.65 16.73 11.24
C VAL A 390 -14.23 16.35 10.82
N GLY A 391 -13.73 16.97 9.74
CA GLY A 391 -12.36 16.79 9.30
C GLY A 391 -11.33 17.23 10.35
N GLU A 392 -11.54 18.38 10.97
CA GLU A 392 -10.71 18.88 12.08
C GLU A 392 -10.73 17.93 13.29
N HIS A 393 -11.91 17.41 13.66
CA HIS A 393 -12.05 16.48 14.79
C HIS A 393 -11.42 15.11 14.52
N LEU A 394 -11.47 14.63 13.27
CA LEU A 394 -10.95 13.31 12.88
C LEU A 394 -9.59 13.40 12.18
N PHE A 395 -8.99 14.59 12.11
CA PHE A 395 -7.69 14.85 11.46
C PHE A 395 -7.63 14.38 10.00
N ILE A 396 -8.75 14.55 9.27
CA ILE A 396 -8.89 14.24 7.84
C ILE A 396 -9.45 15.46 7.10
N SER A 397 -9.28 15.50 5.78
CA SER A 397 -9.83 16.63 5.00
C SER A 397 -11.37 16.60 4.97
N GLY A 398 -12.00 17.76 4.83
CA GLY A 398 -13.45 17.84 4.62
C GLY A 398 -13.93 17.08 3.38
N HIS A 399 -13.06 16.88 2.38
CA HIS A 399 -13.32 16.03 1.21
C HIS A 399 -13.33 14.56 1.56
N THR A 400 -12.40 14.11 2.42
CA THR A 400 -12.39 12.74 2.95
C THR A 400 -13.66 12.45 3.74
N VAL A 401 -14.13 13.41 4.54
CA VAL A 401 -15.43 13.32 5.24
C VAL A 401 -16.59 13.16 4.25
N ALA A 402 -16.61 13.95 3.16
CA ALA A 402 -17.63 13.84 2.13
C ALA A 402 -17.63 12.45 1.45
N PHE A 403 -16.45 11.87 1.26
CA PHE A 403 -16.31 10.52 0.73
C PHE A 403 -16.89 9.46 1.69
N HIS A 404 -16.55 9.53 2.99
CA HIS A 404 -17.14 8.65 3.99
C HIS A 404 -18.66 8.81 4.06
N LEU A 405 -19.18 10.04 4.00
CA LEU A 405 -20.61 10.31 3.99
C LEU A 405 -21.32 9.63 2.81
N LYS A 406 -20.72 9.64 1.62
CA LYS A 406 -21.28 8.95 0.46
C LYS A 406 -21.38 7.44 0.66
N LYS A 407 -20.37 6.83 1.32
CA LYS A 407 -20.38 5.41 1.71
C LYS A 407 -21.43 5.14 2.80
N ILE A 408 -21.48 5.98 3.83
CA ILE A 408 -22.45 5.90 4.93
C ILE A 408 -23.88 5.98 4.40
N PHE A 409 -24.17 6.95 3.52
CA PHE A 409 -25.51 7.09 2.93
C PHE A 409 -25.93 5.83 2.20
N ARG A 410 -25.02 5.21 1.45
CA ARG A 410 -25.29 3.95 0.75
C ARG A 410 -25.49 2.79 1.72
N LYS A 411 -24.63 2.63 2.75
CA LYS A 411 -24.71 1.53 3.72
C LYS A 411 -25.95 1.63 4.62
N MET A 412 -26.34 2.84 5.00
CA MET A 412 -27.52 3.08 5.84
C MET A 412 -28.81 3.28 5.04
N ASN A 413 -28.70 3.23 3.69
CA ASN A 413 -29.82 3.46 2.77
C ASN A 413 -30.53 4.79 3.04
N VAL A 414 -29.78 5.87 3.21
CA VAL A 414 -30.26 7.24 3.41
C VAL A 414 -29.82 8.13 2.27
N ALA A 415 -30.65 9.09 1.85
CA ALA A 415 -30.43 9.94 0.69
C ALA A 415 -29.82 11.32 1.05
N SER A 416 -29.81 11.70 2.32
CA SER A 416 -29.39 13.04 2.74
C SER A 416 -28.79 13.06 4.15
N ARG A 417 -28.01 14.12 4.41
CA ARG A 417 -27.46 14.41 5.73
C ARG A 417 -28.55 14.49 6.83
N VAL A 418 -29.67 15.09 6.53
CA VAL A 418 -30.81 15.21 7.45
C VAL A 418 -31.40 13.83 7.76
N GLU A 419 -31.49 12.98 6.77
CA GLU A 419 -31.97 11.63 6.94
C GLU A 419 -30.98 10.75 7.72
N LEU A 420 -29.68 10.94 7.49
CA LEU A 420 -28.64 10.31 8.30
C LEU A 420 -28.79 10.69 9.77
N THR A 421 -28.90 11.97 10.09
CA THR A 421 -29.07 12.46 11.48
C THR A 421 -30.29 11.83 12.15
N ARG A 422 -31.43 11.75 11.46
CA ARG A 422 -32.64 11.13 12.01
C ARG A 422 -32.48 9.63 12.24
N THR A 423 -31.84 8.93 11.29
CA THR A 423 -31.64 7.49 11.39
C THR A 423 -30.64 7.15 12.47
N TRP A 424 -29.56 7.93 12.57
CA TRP A 424 -28.53 7.76 13.61
C TRP A 424 -29.08 7.91 15.02
N SER A 425 -29.91 8.92 15.25
CA SER A 425 -30.57 9.13 16.55
C SER A 425 -31.46 7.96 16.97
N ARG A 426 -32.05 7.24 16.00
CA ARG A 426 -32.85 6.01 16.28
C ARG A 426 -31.95 4.81 16.61
N VAL A 427 -30.84 4.64 15.90
CA VAL A 427 -29.88 3.56 16.11
C VAL A 427 -29.17 3.73 17.46
N ALA A 428 -28.73 4.94 17.80
CA ALA A 428 -28.11 5.26 19.08
C ALA A 428 -29.04 5.04 20.28
N ASN A 429 -30.34 5.30 20.11
CA ASN A 429 -31.35 5.09 21.18
C ASN A 429 -31.88 3.63 21.24
N SER A 430 -31.55 2.77 20.28
CA SER A 430 -31.94 1.35 20.25
C SER A 430 -30.86 0.38 20.70
N ALA A 431 -29.67 0.87 21.08
CA ALA A 431 -28.67 0.05 21.74
C ALA A 431 -29.14 -0.24 23.18
N PRO A 432 -29.37 -1.50 23.58
CA PRO A 432 -29.88 -1.81 24.92
C PRO A 432 -28.79 -1.50 25.97
N GLU A 433 -29.25 -0.91 27.08
CA GLU A 433 -28.56 -0.90 28.37
C GLU A 433 -28.12 -2.34 28.77
N LEU A 434 -26.88 -2.70 28.40
CA LEU A 434 -26.20 -3.88 28.92
C LEU A 434 -24.90 -3.47 29.62
N ALA A 435 -25.02 -2.53 30.54
CA ALA A 435 -23.96 -2.25 31.49
C ALA A 435 -24.56 -1.74 32.81
N ASN A 436 -25.40 -2.56 33.47
CA ASN A 436 -25.63 -2.45 34.90
C ASN A 436 -26.46 -3.68 35.37
N ALA A 437 -25.81 -4.81 35.56
CA ALA A 437 -26.25 -5.84 36.49
C ALA A 437 -25.11 -6.84 36.73
N GLY A 438 -24.50 -6.77 37.90
CA GLY A 438 -23.69 -7.83 38.48
C GLY A 438 -22.21 -7.56 38.56
#